data_bfbcf55c15913e076da2a2eab9a48788
#
_entry.id   bfbcf55c15913e076da2a2eab9a48788
#
_cell.length_a   1.000
_cell.length_b   1.000
_cell.length_c   1.000
_cell.angle_alpha   90.00
_cell.angle_beta   90.00
_cell.angle_gamma   90.00
#
_symmetry.space_group_name_H-M   'P 1'
#
loop_
_entity.id
_entity.type
_entity.pdbx_description
1 polymer ?
#
loop_
_entity_poly.entity_id
_entity_poly.type
_entity_poly.pdbx_seq_one_letter_code
_entity_poly.pdbx_strand_id
1 'polypeptide(L)'
;MILHRMEQRSADGYAAWGTVWPEGTVQADAVFAAENEDGSAVPVQSRVTAYWPDKTVKWASHVADSSRMSERIAMTALKGGKEAGHGEAQGGGISVEKRDNGVYIQAGCMDVFVPSEGNCVLQDFTADGRLAAKKAELVLILEQPEEEDGITVKREIPYVGQVQQLEIEEEGPLSCVVKLVGIHKNARTGEEKFPFILRETVCYGRPEIGFTHTFLYDGDEQKDFLKGIGVRFYSPMDGAVYNRHVKFGVDHGVFHEALTMLLSWRPRIPEEIYRLQMDGKKLELTKAEHGSTIEAAKQMPVWGEYKLCQDSPSHFAVRKRVDHGGLCYLEPLHGYRAPGTAAFAGESGGMMFAGRDFWQKYPSGYQFTHLDQDMAEATVWLWSPDAEAMDFRHYADEGYPQTYYEGFPEVGATPYGIANTNQFTVRAVKGGIPEDKELQDFGHMVQKPPIYLASPEYYHQVKAFGIWSLPGKDSPMETWIEEQLDKAVEFYRKEIDVRNWYGMFNYGDVMHTYDKARHCWRYDMGGYAWQNTELVPTLWLWYAFMRTGREDIFTLA
;
A
#
# COMPACT_ATOMS: atom_id res chain seq x y z
N MET A 1 -26.96 5.32 15.64
CA MET A 1 -25.72 6.11 15.45
C MET A 1 -25.67 6.58 14.01
N ILE A 2 -25.43 7.86 13.77
CA ILE A 2 -25.24 8.38 12.40
C ILE A 2 -23.75 8.49 12.13
N LEU A 3 -23.32 8.00 10.96
CA LEU A 3 -21.94 8.09 10.49
C LEU A 3 -21.89 8.91 9.20
N HIS A 4 -20.80 9.61 9.01
CA HIS A 4 -20.52 10.42 7.82
C HIS A 4 -19.25 9.93 7.14
N ARG A 5 -19.25 9.85 5.82
CA ARG A 5 -18.02 9.60 5.05
C ARG A 5 -17.12 10.84 5.16
N MET A 6 -15.83 10.64 5.37
CA MET A 6 -14.84 11.72 5.31
C MET A 6 -14.81 12.32 3.90
N GLU A 7 -14.83 13.65 3.79
CA GLU A 7 -15.09 14.38 2.54
C GLU A 7 -14.08 14.10 1.42
N GLN A 8 -12.79 13.96 1.75
CA GLN A 8 -11.72 13.77 0.77
C GLN A 8 -11.47 12.29 0.43
N ARG A 9 -12.29 11.37 0.94
CA ARG A 9 -12.15 9.95 0.71
C ARG A 9 -12.88 9.49 -0.55
N SER A 10 -12.36 8.43 -1.18
CA SER A 10 -12.99 7.79 -2.33
C SER A 10 -14.44 7.42 -2.04
N ALA A 11 -15.29 7.53 -3.03
CA ALA A 11 -16.64 6.97 -2.99
C ALA A 11 -16.68 5.53 -3.51
N ASP A 12 -15.62 5.06 -4.15
CA ASP A 12 -15.49 3.70 -4.66
C ASP A 12 -14.55 2.86 -3.78
N GLY A 13 -14.75 1.57 -3.75
CA GLY A 13 -13.98 0.60 -2.97
C GLY A 13 -14.77 -0.01 -1.82
N TYR A 14 -14.08 -0.76 -0.97
CA TYR A 14 -14.64 -1.26 0.27
C TYR A 14 -14.31 -0.31 1.41
N ALA A 15 -15.34 0.15 2.11
CA ALA A 15 -15.20 0.90 3.34
C ALA A 15 -14.93 -0.07 4.49
N ALA A 16 -13.92 0.25 5.31
CA ALA A 16 -13.69 -0.40 6.59
C ALA A 16 -13.71 0.66 7.69
N TRP A 17 -14.52 0.48 8.71
CA TRP A 17 -14.65 1.45 9.81
C TRP A 17 -14.94 0.76 11.14
N GLY A 18 -14.75 1.50 12.22
CA GLY A 18 -15.09 1.06 13.56
C GLY A 18 -16.25 1.86 14.15
N THR A 19 -17.08 1.20 14.97
CA THR A 19 -18.07 1.88 15.81
C THR A 19 -17.78 1.61 17.27
N VAL A 20 -17.96 2.64 18.10
CA VAL A 20 -17.89 2.56 19.55
C VAL A 20 -19.27 2.72 20.15
N TRP A 21 -19.60 1.92 21.16
CA TRP A 21 -20.91 1.88 21.78
C TRP A 21 -20.81 2.21 23.28
N PRO A 22 -21.77 2.96 23.86
CA PRO A 22 -21.77 3.25 25.30
C PRO A 22 -21.88 1.97 26.13
N GLU A 23 -21.22 1.97 27.29
CA GLU A 23 -21.30 0.86 28.26
C GLU A 23 -22.76 0.54 28.63
N GLY A 24 -23.08 -0.73 28.76
CA GLY A 24 -24.43 -1.21 29.11
C GLY A 24 -25.47 -1.17 28.01
N THR A 25 -25.12 -0.71 26.78
CA THR A 25 -26.15 -0.47 25.74
C THR A 25 -26.31 -1.58 24.71
N VAL A 26 -25.23 -2.26 24.30
CA VAL A 26 -25.22 -3.24 23.22
C VAL A 26 -24.73 -4.58 23.75
N GLN A 27 -25.59 -5.60 23.66
CA GLN A 27 -25.24 -6.95 24.16
C GLN A 27 -24.22 -7.63 23.25
N ALA A 28 -23.47 -8.60 23.80
CA ALA A 28 -22.40 -9.30 23.08
C ALA A 28 -22.87 -10.09 21.84
N ASP A 29 -24.14 -10.49 21.80
CA ASP A 29 -24.78 -11.23 20.72
C ASP A 29 -25.50 -10.33 19.71
N ALA A 30 -25.32 -9.00 19.79
CA ALA A 30 -25.98 -8.07 18.90
C ALA A 30 -25.54 -8.26 17.43
N VAL A 31 -26.48 -8.05 16.53
CA VAL A 31 -26.28 -7.99 15.08
C VAL A 31 -26.34 -6.53 14.64
N PHE A 32 -25.39 -6.12 13.79
CA PHE A 32 -25.32 -4.74 13.32
C PHE A 32 -25.97 -4.61 11.94
N ALA A 33 -26.72 -3.53 11.75
CA ALA A 33 -27.35 -3.17 10.49
C ALA A 33 -26.96 -1.74 10.09
N ALA A 34 -26.81 -1.54 8.79
CA ALA A 34 -26.54 -0.24 8.19
C ALA A 34 -27.64 0.14 7.20
N GLU A 35 -28.00 1.42 7.18
CA GLU A 35 -29.08 1.95 6.36
C GLU A 35 -28.66 3.30 5.77
N ASN A 36 -28.93 3.50 4.48
CA ASN A 36 -28.70 4.75 3.77
C ASN A 36 -29.72 5.84 4.18
N GLU A 37 -29.46 7.08 3.77
CA GLU A 37 -30.37 8.22 4.02
C GLU A 37 -31.79 8.02 3.43
N ASP A 38 -31.91 7.27 2.34
CA ASP A 38 -33.18 6.96 1.68
C ASP A 38 -33.93 5.76 2.31
N GLY A 39 -33.36 5.18 3.37
CA GLY A 39 -33.92 4.01 4.06
C GLY A 39 -33.54 2.67 3.40
N SER A 40 -32.73 2.66 2.36
CA SER A 40 -32.25 1.41 1.76
C SER A 40 -31.21 0.73 2.65
N ALA A 41 -31.33 -0.60 2.82
CA ALA A 41 -30.38 -1.37 3.60
C ALA A 41 -29.01 -1.49 2.90
N VAL A 42 -27.92 -1.35 3.67
CA VAL A 42 -26.55 -1.57 3.24
C VAL A 42 -26.08 -2.93 3.75
N PRO A 43 -25.70 -3.87 2.86
CA PRO A 43 -25.05 -5.10 3.30
C PRO A 43 -23.76 -4.76 4.05
N VAL A 44 -23.64 -5.24 5.29
CA VAL A 44 -22.47 -4.98 6.15
C VAL A 44 -22.01 -6.27 6.81
N GLN A 45 -20.71 -6.54 6.76
CA GLN A 45 -20.04 -7.56 7.55
C GLN A 45 -19.51 -6.92 8.81
N SER A 46 -19.81 -7.50 9.98
CA SER A 46 -19.46 -6.89 11.27
C SER A 46 -18.82 -7.91 12.20
N ARG A 47 -17.88 -7.44 13.02
CA ARG A 47 -17.20 -8.23 14.05
C ARG A 47 -16.99 -7.38 15.30
N VAL A 48 -17.35 -7.94 16.47
CA VAL A 48 -17.01 -7.31 17.75
C VAL A 48 -15.52 -7.44 18.00
N THR A 49 -14.85 -6.32 18.31
CA THR A 49 -13.39 -6.27 18.51
C THR A 49 -13.01 -5.99 19.96
N ALA A 50 -13.90 -5.42 20.76
CA ALA A 50 -13.68 -5.23 22.20
C ALA A 50 -14.98 -5.14 22.99
N TYR A 51 -14.90 -5.48 24.28
CA TYR A 51 -15.99 -5.42 25.24
C TYR A 51 -15.67 -4.46 26.39
N TRP A 52 -16.71 -3.90 26.99
CA TRP A 52 -16.65 -3.25 28.27
C TRP A 52 -16.48 -4.26 29.42
N PRO A 53 -16.12 -3.82 30.63
CA PRO A 53 -16.01 -4.74 31.79
C PRO A 53 -17.29 -5.52 32.09
N ASP A 54 -18.46 -4.93 31.81
CA ASP A 54 -19.78 -5.57 31.98
C ASP A 54 -20.13 -6.56 30.87
N LYS A 55 -19.22 -6.81 29.92
CA LYS A 55 -19.37 -7.68 28.75
C LYS A 55 -20.28 -7.13 27.64
N THR A 56 -20.74 -5.91 27.74
CA THR A 56 -21.39 -5.25 26.59
C THR A 56 -20.37 -4.84 25.54
N VAL A 57 -20.82 -4.68 24.29
CA VAL A 57 -19.93 -4.32 23.17
C VAL A 57 -19.37 -2.92 23.38
N LYS A 58 -18.04 -2.78 23.31
CA LYS A 58 -17.34 -1.50 23.28
C LYS A 58 -17.02 -1.10 21.84
N TRP A 59 -16.38 -2.01 21.09
CA TRP A 59 -15.97 -1.78 19.71
C TRP A 59 -16.49 -2.87 18.78
N ALA A 60 -16.95 -2.46 17.60
CA ALA A 60 -17.20 -3.34 16.48
C ALA A 60 -16.55 -2.80 15.21
N SER A 61 -15.97 -3.68 14.41
CA SER A 61 -15.48 -3.36 13.06
C SER A 61 -16.54 -3.74 12.02
N HIS A 62 -16.58 -2.97 10.94
CA HIS A 62 -17.54 -3.13 9.85
C HIS A 62 -16.83 -3.01 8.51
N VAL A 63 -17.33 -3.78 7.53
CA VAL A 63 -16.89 -3.71 6.14
C VAL A 63 -18.11 -3.72 5.23
N ALA A 64 -18.12 -2.84 4.23
CA ALA A 64 -19.18 -2.78 3.21
C ALA A 64 -18.64 -2.18 1.90
N ASP A 65 -19.34 -2.48 0.78
CA ASP A 65 -19.05 -1.85 -0.50
C ASP A 65 -19.57 -0.41 -0.51
N SER A 66 -18.65 0.57 -0.53
CA SER A 66 -19.00 1.98 -0.45
C SER A 66 -19.73 2.52 -1.68
N SER A 67 -19.66 1.82 -2.82
CA SER A 67 -20.45 2.18 -4.00
C SER A 67 -21.98 2.06 -3.78
N ARG A 68 -22.38 1.32 -2.73
CA ARG A 68 -23.76 1.14 -2.28
C ARG A 68 -24.15 2.00 -1.08
N MET A 69 -23.26 2.88 -0.65
CA MET A 69 -23.42 3.67 0.57
C MET A 69 -23.58 5.15 0.26
N SER A 70 -24.55 5.79 0.93
CA SER A 70 -24.70 7.24 0.94
C SER A 70 -23.54 7.92 1.70
N GLU A 71 -23.39 9.24 1.57
CA GLU A 71 -22.44 10.01 2.37
C GLU A 71 -22.72 9.93 3.88
N ARG A 72 -23.99 9.72 4.23
CA ARG A 72 -24.43 9.49 5.60
C ARG A 72 -25.15 8.15 5.68
N ILE A 73 -24.84 7.39 6.72
CA ILE A 73 -25.50 6.12 7.02
C ILE A 73 -25.93 6.06 8.49
N ALA A 74 -26.98 5.32 8.75
CA ALA A 74 -27.40 4.99 10.10
C ALA A 74 -26.90 3.59 10.49
N MET A 75 -26.15 3.47 11.59
CA MET A 75 -25.77 2.19 12.17
C MET A 75 -26.64 1.88 13.37
N THR A 76 -27.22 0.68 13.41
CA THR A 76 -28.02 0.18 14.52
C THR A 76 -27.49 -1.16 15.01
N ALA A 77 -27.61 -1.40 16.32
CA ALA A 77 -27.37 -2.69 16.94
C ALA A 77 -28.71 -3.33 17.30
N LEU A 78 -29.03 -4.45 16.69
CA LEU A 78 -30.25 -5.20 16.90
C LEU A 78 -30.01 -6.28 17.96
N LYS A 79 -31.03 -6.59 18.78
CA LYS A 79 -30.94 -7.71 19.73
C LYS A 79 -30.75 -9.01 18.95
N GLY A 80 -29.80 -9.82 19.37
CA GLY A 80 -29.52 -11.12 18.77
C GLY A 80 -30.79 -12.01 18.77
N GLY A 81 -31.11 -12.55 17.62
CA GLY A 81 -32.19 -13.50 17.40
C GLY A 81 -31.97 -14.18 16.06
N LYS A 82 -32.48 -15.39 15.89
CA LYS A 82 -32.34 -16.23 14.67
C LYS A 82 -32.89 -15.61 13.36
N GLU A 83 -33.47 -14.41 13.43
CA GLU A 83 -34.11 -13.71 12.31
C GLU A 83 -33.46 -12.37 11.90
N ALA A 84 -32.38 -11.93 12.60
CA ALA A 84 -31.57 -10.88 12.07
C ALA A 84 -30.68 -11.49 10.97
N GLY A 85 -31.25 -11.63 9.78
CA GLY A 85 -30.52 -12.08 8.61
C GLY A 85 -29.27 -11.20 8.47
N HIS A 86 -28.10 -11.79 8.42
CA HIS A 86 -26.99 -11.19 7.68
C HIS A 86 -27.66 -10.72 6.39
N GLY A 87 -27.68 -9.42 6.11
CA GLY A 87 -28.27 -8.96 4.85
C GLY A 87 -27.62 -9.80 3.77
N GLU A 88 -28.36 -10.79 3.27
CA GLU A 88 -27.81 -11.69 2.26
C GLU A 88 -27.33 -10.76 1.16
N ALA A 89 -26.03 -10.81 0.89
CA ALA A 89 -25.48 -10.14 -0.26
C ALA A 89 -26.34 -10.61 -1.43
N GLN A 90 -27.23 -9.72 -1.93
CA GLN A 90 -28.13 -10.09 -3.02
C GLN A 90 -27.27 -10.59 -4.18
N GLY A 91 -27.16 -11.92 -4.35
CA GLY A 91 -26.42 -12.54 -5.44
C GLY A 91 -25.22 -13.39 -5.07
N GLY A 92 -24.91 -13.64 -3.79
CA GLY A 92 -23.77 -14.49 -3.38
C GLY A 92 -22.88 -13.84 -2.33
N GLY A 93 -21.79 -14.51 -1.94
CA GLY A 93 -20.80 -14.05 -0.99
C GLY A 93 -19.45 -14.72 -1.27
N ILE A 94 -18.43 -14.39 -0.49
CA ILE A 94 -17.13 -15.05 -0.55
C ILE A 94 -17.30 -16.50 -0.07
N SER A 95 -16.75 -17.44 -0.84
CA SER A 95 -16.60 -18.84 -0.48
C SER A 95 -15.14 -19.14 -0.18
N VAL A 96 -14.88 -19.77 0.95
CA VAL A 96 -13.55 -20.14 1.41
C VAL A 96 -13.49 -21.66 1.56
N GLU A 97 -12.68 -22.31 0.73
CA GLU A 97 -12.44 -23.76 0.79
C GLU A 97 -11.05 -24.03 1.37
N LYS A 98 -11.03 -24.66 2.54
CA LYS A 98 -9.77 -25.08 3.19
C LYS A 98 -9.31 -26.40 2.57
N ARG A 99 -8.05 -26.43 2.08
CA ARG A 99 -7.38 -27.59 1.49
C ARG A 99 -6.14 -27.93 2.31
N ASP A 100 -5.62 -29.12 2.16
CA ASP A 100 -4.45 -29.58 2.92
C ASP A 100 -3.23 -28.66 2.73
N ASN A 101 -3.09 -28.04 1.56
CA ASN A 101 -1.94 -27.20 1.16
C ASN A 101 -2.24 -25.71 1.11
N GLY A 102 -3.42 -25.25 1.61
CA GLY A 102 -3.78 -23.85 1.59
C GLY A 102 -5.27 -23.58 1.57
N VAL A 103 -5.64 -22.38 1.12
CA VAL A 103 -7.01 -21.89 1.08
C VAL A 103 -7.36 -21.43 -0.33
N TYR A 104 -8.48 -21.93 -0.86
CA TYR A 104 -9.05 -21.46 -2.12
C TYR A 104 -10.19 -20.49 -1.83
N ILE A 105 -10.13 -19.29 -2.39
CA ILE A 105 -11.08 -18.20 -2.15
C ILE A 105 -11.75 -17.85 -3.46
N GLN A 106 -13.10 -17.85 -3.46
CA GLN A 106 -13.93 -17.39 -4.58
C GLN A 106 -14.73 -16.17 -4.12
N ALA A 107 -14.56 -15.04 -4.80
CA ALA A 107 -15.14 -13.77 -4.39
C ALA A 107 -15.92 -13.08 -5.53
N GLY A 108 -16.87 -13.79 -6.11
CA GLY A 108 -17.72 -13.29 -7.19
C GLY A 108 -16.99 -13.28 -8.53
N CYS A 109 -16.34 -12.17 -8.89
CA CYS A 109 -15.63 -12.05 -10.17
C CYS A 109 -14.19 -12.59 -10.15
N MET A 110 -13.69 -13.01 -8.98
CA MET A 110 -12.30 -13.47 -8.85
C MET A 110 -12.18 -14.75 -8.03
N ASP A 111 -11.11 -15.49 -8.32
CA ASP A 111 -10.66 -16.67 -7.59
C ASP A 111 -9.17 -16.57 -7.32
N VAL A 112 -8.74 -17.07 -6.16
CA VAL A 112 -7.33 -17.12 -5.80
C VAL A 112 -7.04 -18.30 -4.87
N PHE A 113 -5.87 -18.91 -5.00
CA PHE A 113 -5.36 -19.89 -4.06
C PHE A 113 -4.22 -19.29 -3.23
N VAL A 114 -4.31 -19.40 -1.91
CA VAL A 114 -3.29 -18.95 -0.95
C VAL A 114 -2.65 -20.18 -0.32
N PRO A 115 -1.37 -20.49 -0.62
CA PRO A 115 -0.66 -21.65 -0.06
C PRO A 115 -0.38 -21.50 1.43
N SER A 116 -0.44 -22.62 2.18
CA SER A 116 -0.13 -22.64 3.62
C SER A 116 1.36 -22.78 3.93
N GLU A 117 2.18 -23.13 2.93
CA GLU A 117 3.63 -23.32 3.05
C GLU A 117 4.35 -23.12 1.72
N GLY A 118 5.68 -22.97 1.77
CA GLY A 118 6.51 -22.83 0.59
C GLY A 118 6.79 -21.38 0.21
N ASN A 119 7.28 -21.15 -1.02
CA ASN A 119 7.77 -19.84 -1.45
C ASN A 119 6.72 -18.97 -2.15
N CYS A 120 5.53 -19.49 -2.38
CA CYS A 120 4.44 -18.70 -2.97
C CYS A 120 3.54 -18.15 -1.87
N VAL A 121 3.18 -16.89 -1.99
CA VAL A 121 2.17 -16.26 -1.12
C VAL A 121 0.79 -16.28 -1.78
N LEU A 122 0.74 -16.38 -3.11
CA LEU A 122 -0.47 -16.40 -3.90
C LEU A 122 -0.25 -17.29 -5.13
N GLN A 123 -1.29 -18.03 -5.56
CA GLN A 123 -1.30 -18.80 -6.80
C GLN A 123 -2.64 -18.66 -7.53
N ASP A 124 -2.58 -18.79 -8.86
CA ASP A 124 -3.73 -18.85 -9.75
C ASP A 124 -4.78 -17.75 -9.49
N PHE A 125 -4.30 -16.49 -9.32
CA PHE A 125 -5.19 -15.34 -9.24
C PHE A 125 -5.87 -15.15 -10.59
N THR A 126 -7.17 -15.42 -10.64
CA THR A 126 -8.02 -15.24 -11.83
C THR A 126 -9.07 -14.18 -11.57
N ALA A 127 -9.42 -13.41 -12.58
CA ALA A 127 -10.53 -12.49 -12.54
C ALA A 127 -11.29 -12.52 -13.88
N ASP A 128 -12.62 -12.56 -13.83
CA ASP A 128 -13.51 -12.68 -14.99
C ASP A 128 -13.11 -13.86 -15.92
N GLY A 129 -12.65 -14.97 -15.32
CA GLY A 129 -12.22 -16.17 -16.04
C GLY A 129 -10.84 -16.08 -16.72
N ARG A 130 -10.07 -15.00 -16.49
CA ARG A 130 -8.72 -14.80 -16.98
C ARG A 130 -7.70 -14.90 -15.85
N LEU A 131 -6.59 -15.62 -16.10
CA LEU A 131 -5.45 -15.67 -15.20
C LEU A 131 -4.73 -14.32 -15.21
N ALA A 132 -4.77 -13.59 -14.10
CA ALA A 132 -4.08 -12.31 -13.91
C ALA A 132 -2.65 -12.51 -13.38
N ALA A 133 -2.49 -13.41 -12.39
CA ALA A 133 -1.16 -13.81 -11.91
C ALA A 133 -1.12 -15.32 -11.66
N LYS A 134 -0.08 -15.98 -12.17
CA LYS A 134 0.17 -17.42 -11.94
C LYS A 134 0.62 -17.68 -10.51
N LYS A 135 1.48 -16.82 -9.98
CA LYS A 135 1.94 -16.84 -8.58
C LYS A 135 2.45 -15.48 -8.14
N ALA A 136 2.59 -15.31 -6.84
CA ALA A 136 3.38 -14.24 -6.24
C ALA A 136 4.34 -14.81 -5.18
N GLU A 137 5.48 -14.14 -4.99
CA GLU A 137 6.49 -14.49 -3.99
C GLU A 137 7.08 -13.23 -3.34
N LEU A 138 7.50 -13.34 -2.09
CA LEU A 138 8.24 -12.28 -1.43
C LEU A 138 9.71 -12.36 -1.83
N VAL A 139 10.31 -11.20 -2.06
CA VAL A 139 11.72 -11.06 -2.43
C VAL A 139 12.43 -10.12 -1.46
N LEU A 140 13.63 -10.53 -1.03
CA LEU A 140 14.52 -9.72 -0.20
C LEU A 140 15.91 -9.73 -0.83
N ILE A 141 16.57 -8.58 -0.85
CA ILE A 141 17.96 -8.41 -1.27
C ILE A 141 18.70 -7.75 -0.13
N LEU A 142 19.73 -8.38 0.38
CA LEU A 142 20.67 -7.80 1.32
C LEU A 142 21.96 -7.43 0.59
N GLU A 143 22.51 -6.26 0.88
CA GLU A 143 23.85 -5.87 0.46
C GLU A 143 24.80 -6.21 1.60
N GLN A 144 25.82 -7.03 1.32
CA GLN A 144 26.82 -7.45 2.28
C GLN A 144 28.22 -7.03 1.84
N PRO A 145 29.02 -6.38 2.72
CA PRO A 145 30.41 -6.06 2.43
C PRO A 145 31.28 -7.34 2.51
N GLU A 146 32.09 -7.58 1.48
CA GLU A 146 33.10 -8.64 1.45
C GLU A 146 34.47 -8.02 1.16
N GLU A 147 35.51 -8.50 1.84
CA GLU A 147 36.89 -8.06 1.59
C GLU A 147 37.52 -8.95 0.51
N GLU A 148 37.86 -8.36 -0.63
CA GLU A 148 38.57 -8.99 -1.72
C GLU A 148 39.85 -8.23 -2.04
N ASP A 149 41.01 -8.85 -1.85
CA ASP A 149 42.33 -8.26 -2.10
C ASP A 149 42.56 -6.87 -1.42
N GLY A 150 42.00 -6.68 -0.21
CA GLY A 150 42.07 -5.42 0.54
C GLY A 150 41.12 -4.33 0.03
N ILE A 151 40.15 -4.67 -0.79
CA ILE A 151 39.08 -3.79 -1.27
C ILE A 151 37.74 -4.31 -0.75
N THR A 152 36.94 -3.44 -0.13
CA THR A 152 35.58 -3.79 0.25
C THR A 152 34.68 -3.79 -0.97
N VAL A 153 34.14 -4.95 -1.31
CA VAL A 153 33.16 -5.15 -2.40
C VAL A 153 31.79 -5.38 -1.79
N LYS A 154 30.79 -4.68 -2.29
CA LYS A 154 29.40 -4.84 -1.86
C LYS A 154 28.72 -5.89 -2.74
N ARG A 155 28.22 -6.97 -2.13
CA ARG A 155 27.53 -8.04 -2.83
C ARG A 155 26.05 -8.06 -2.50
N GLU A 156 25.22 -8.16 -3.52
CA GLU A 156 23.78 -8.36 -3.38
C GLU A 156 23.45 -9.84 -3.20
N ILE A 157 22.85 -10.18 -2.07
CA ILE A 157 22.48 -11.55 -1.71
C ILE A 157 20.96 -11.67 -1.73
N PRO A 158 20.40 -12.48 -2.66
CA PRO A 158 18.94 -12.65 -2.78
C PRO A 158 18.41 -13.70 -1.80
N TYR A 159 17.22 -13.41 -1.27
CA TYR A 159 16.40 -14.30 -0.45
C TYR A 159 14.97 -14.33 -1.01
N VAL A 160 14.26 -15.42 -0.77
CA VAL A 160 12.85 -15.61 -1.14
C VAL A 160 12.05 -15.95 0.11
N GLY A 161 10.86 -15.37 0.25
CA GLY A 161 9.97 -15.65 1.37
C GLY A 161 9.57 -17.14 1.41
N GLN A 162 9.58 -17.70 2.61
CA GLN A 162 9.07 -19.04 2.91
C GLN A 162 7.91 -18.90 3.87
N VAL A 163 6.70 -19.20 3.40
CA VAL A 163 5.51 -19.28 4.25
C VAL A 163 5.64 -20.48 5.17
N GLN A 164 5.41 -20.26 6.45
CA GLN A 164 5.48 -21.29 7.51
C GLN A 164 4.14 -21.53 8.18
N GLN A 165 3.25 -20.51 8.16
CA GLN A 165 1.94 -20.58 8.78
C GLN A 165 0.93 -19.76 7.99
N LEU A 166 -0.31 -20.30 7.87
CA LEU A 166 -1.48 -19.63 7.34
C LEU A 166 -2.59 -19.60 8.40
N GLU A 167 -3.21 -18.44 8.57
CA GLU A 167 -4.36 -18.22 9.44
C GLU A 167 -5.43 -17.41 8.68
N ILE A 168 -6.69 -17.80 8.77
CA ILE A 168 -7.81 -16.97 8.29
C ILE A 168 -8.20 -16.06 9.46
N GLU A 169 -7.80 -14.79 9.42
CA GLU A 169 -8.11 -13.80 10.47
C GLU A 169 -9.54 -13.28 10.39
N GLU A 170 -10.11 -13.23 9.18
CA GLU A 170 -11.49 -12.81 8.93
C GLU A 170 -12.09 -13.66 7.82
N GLU A 171 -13.28 -14.21 8.06
CA GLU A 171 -14.06 -14.96 7.09
C GLU A 171 -15.51 -14.49 7.13
N GLY A 172 -16.01 -13.98 6.01
CA GLY A 172 -17.39 -13.50 5.91
C GLY A 172 -17.82 -13.28 4.47
N PRO A 173 -19.07 -12.92 4.24
CA PRO A 173 -19.63 -12.84 2.89
C PRO A 173 -19.09 -11.68 2.06
N LEU A 174 -18.56 -10.62 2.68
CA LEU A 174 -18.11 -9.41 1.98
C LEU A 174 -16.59 -9.25 1.98
N SER A 175 -15.90 -9.78 2.99
CA SER A 175 -14.46 -9.68 3.15
C SER A 175 -13.88 -10.95 3.76
N CYS A 176 -12.73 -11.36 3.24
CA CYS A 176 -11.89 -12.41 3.78
C CYS A 176 -10.47 -11.88 3.95
N VAL A 177 -9.85 -12.14 5.10
CA VAL A 177 -8.46 -11.79 5.39
C VAL A 177 -7.68 -13.04 5.74
N VAL A 178 -6.67 -13.34 4.92
CA VAL A 178 -5.73 -14.43 5.15
C VAL A 178 -4.40 -13.84 5.61
N LYS A 179 -3.87 -14.35 6.71
CA LYS A 179 -2.57 -13.99 7.26
C LYS A 179 -1.58 -15.10 7.03
N LEU A 180 -0.45 -14.75 6.45
CA LEU A 180 0.72 -15.60 6.27
C LEU A 180 1.84 -15.11 7.19
N VAL A 181 2.51 -16.05 7.84
CA VAL A 181 3.72 -15.79 8.64
C VAL A 181 4.84 -16.65 8.08
N GLY A 182 6.04 -16.07 7.98
CA GLY A 182 7.19 -16.78 7.45
C GLY A 182 8.48 -16.00 7.61
N ILE A 183 9.50 -16.43 6.88
CA ILE A 183 10.85 -15.86 6.92
C ILE A 183 11.44 -15.87 5.51
N HIS A 184 12.34 -14.94 5.20
CA HIS A 184 13.05 -14.98 3.93
C HIS A 184 14.26 -15.93 4.03
N LYS A 185 14.45 -16.75 3.00
CA LYS A 185 15.48 -17.79 2.96
C LYS A 185 16.35 -17.69 1.71
N ASN A 186 17.64 -17.74 1.91
CA ASN A 186 18.58 -17.83 0.81
C ASN A 186 18.57 -19.28 0.24
N ALA A 187 18.23 -19.40 -1.03
CA ALA A 187 18.10 -20.72 -1.67
C ALA A 187 19.43 -21.50 -1.76
N ARG A 188 20.58 -20.80 -1.75
CA ARG A 188 21.90 -21.43 -1.89
C ARG A 188 22.49 -21.85 -0.54
N THR A 189 22.39 -20.97 0.48
CA THR A 189 23.00 -21.23 1.80
C THR A 189 22.04 -21.82 2.81
N GLY A 190 20.73 -21.66 2.61
CA GLY A 190 19.70 -22.02 3.57
C GLY A 190 19.56 -21.02 4.71
N GLU A 191 20.31 -19.93 4.71
CA GLU A 191 20.24 -18.87 5.73
C GLU A 191 18.87 -18.22 5.75
N GLU A 192 18.36 -17.93 6.93
CA GLU A 192 17.05 -17.34 7.17
C GLU A 192 17.22 -15.94 7.78
N LYS A 193 16.49 -14.94 7.23
CA LYS A 193 16.55 -13.54 7.64
C LYS A 193 15.19 -12.86 7.47
N PHE A 194 14.94 -11.81 8.20
CA PHE A 194 13.80 -10.92 8.07
C PHE A 194 12.46 -11.67 8.11
N PRO A 195 12.01 -12.13 9.29
CA PRO A 195 10.65 -12.64 9.44
C PRO A 195 9.61 -11.69 8.90
N PHE A 196 8.54 -12.23 8.33
CA PHE A 196 7.45 -11.42 7.77
C PHE A 196 6.07 -11.86 8.25
N ILE A 197 5.15 -10.90 8.21
CA ILE A 197 3.71 -11.13 8.32
C ILE A 197 3.07 -10.48 7.08
N LEU A 198 2.37 -11.27 6.29
CA LEU A 198 1.63 -10.80 5.13
C LEU A 198 0.14 -11.05 5.35
N ARG A 199 -0.68 -10.01 5.16
CA ARG A 199 -2.13 -10.15 5.11
C ARG A 199 -2.62 -9.87 3.70
N GLU A 200 -3.45 -10.77 3.21
CA GLU A 200 -4.14 -10.66 1.93
C GLU A 200 -5.62 -10.43 2.21
N THR A 201 -6.15 -9.32 1.73
CA THR A 201 -7.55 -8.94 1.89
C THR A 201 -8.27 -9.06 0.55
N VAL A 202 -9.30 -9.89 0.52
CA VAL A 202 -10.17 -10.12 -0.63
C VAL A 202 -11.56 -9.61 -0.31
N CYS A 203 -12.16 -8.83 -1.22
CA CYS A 203 -13.52 -8.29 -1.09
C CYS A 203 -14.43 -8.82 -2.20
N TYR A 204 -15.68 -9.11 -1.86
CA TYR A 204 -16.67 -9.69 -2.79
C TYR A 204 -16.94 -8.77 -3.98
N GLY A 205 -16.92 -9.34 -5.19
CA GLY A 205 -17.25 -8.63 -6.43
C GLY A 205 -16.18 -7.66 -6.92
N ARG A 206 -14.98 -7.66 -6.32
CA ARG A 206 -13.85 -6.83 -6.73
C ARG A 206 -12.71 -7.69 -7.30
N PRO A 207 -12.15 -7.33 -8.47
CA PRO A 207 -11.03 -8.08 -9.08
C PRO A 207 -9.67 -7.64 -8.49
N GLU A 208 -9.61 -7.41 -7.18
CA GLU A 208 -8.45 -6.86 -6.51
C GLU A 208 -8.14 -7.55 -5.18
N ILE A 209 -6.86 -7.57 -4.84
CA ILE A 209 -6.35 -8.09 -3.58
C ILE A 209 -5.53 -6.99 -2.90
N GLY A 210 -5.89 -6.66 -1.67
CA GLY A 210 -5.12 -5.77 -0.80
C GLY A 210 -4.04 -6.55 -0.05
N PHE A 211 -2.83 -6.01 0.00
CA PHE A 211 -1.69 -6.57 0.71
C PHE A 211 -1.26 -5.65 1.85
N THR A 212 -1.09 -6.22 3.04
CA THR A 212 -0.44 -5.56 4.17
C THR A 212 0.78 -6.40 4.55
N HIS A 213 1.96 -5.92 4.22
CA HIS A 213 3.24 -6.58 4.45
C HIS A 213 3.97 -5.93 5.61
N THR A 214 4.34 -6.73 6.61
CA THR A 214 5.21 -6.33 7.71
C THR A 214 6.44 -7.21 7.70
N PHE A 215 7.64 -6.62 7.81
CA PHE A 215 8.86 -7.36 8.08
C PHE A 215 9.48 -6.91 9.39
N LEU A 216 10.29 -7.77 9.98
CA LEU A 216 11.07 -7.49 11.18
C LEU A 216 12.55 -7.64 10.85
N TYR A 217 13.35 -6.68 11.29
CA TYR A 217 14.80 -6.77 11.16
C TYR A 217 15.37 -7.69 12.25
N ASP A 218 16.06 -8.74 11.83
CA ASP A 218 16.77 -9.70 12.69
C ASP A 218 18.21 -9.97 12.22
N GLY A 219 18.72 -9.07 11.36
CA GLY A 219 20.04 -9.17 10.77
C GLY A 219 21.17 -8.73 11.71
N ASP A 220 22.39 -8.91 11.22
CA ASP A 220 23.61 -8.33 11.78
C ASP A 220 23.81 -6.93 11.17
N GLU A 221 23.67 -5.87 11.94
CA GLU A 221 23.73 -4.48 11.45
C GLU A 221 25.08 -4.13 10.84
N GLN A 222 26.15 -4.88 11.14
CA GLN A 222 27.47 -4.67 10.54
C GLN A 222 27.60 -5.32 9.15
N LYS A 223 26.65 -6.18 8.76
CA LYS A 223 26.72 -6.98 7.52
C LYS A 223 25.48 -6.90 6.64
N ASP A 224 24.30 -6.84 7.24
CA ASP A 224 23.03 -7.03 6.54
C ASP A 224 22.36 -5.69 6.25
N PHE A 225 22.74 -5.04 5.15
CA PHE A 225 22.14 -3.79 4.70
C PHE A 225 20.93 -4.11 3.78
N LEU A 226 19.75 -3.54 4.09
CA LEU A 226 18.55 -3.77 3.29
C LEU A 226 18.65 -3.07 1.94
N LYS A 227 18.90 -3.83 0.88
CA LYS A 227 19.02 -3.33 -0.50
C LYS A 227 17.69 -3.36 -1.25
N GLY A 228 16.86 -4.36 -1.00
CA GLY A 228 15.54 -4.47 -1.63
C GLY A 228 14.61 -5.39 -0.86
N ILE A 229 13.33 -5.00 -0.73
CA ILE A 229 12.28 -5.87 -0.22
C ILE A 229 10.97 -5.57 -0.96
N GLY A 230 10.25 -6.63 -1.36
CA GLY A 230 9.03 -6.45 -2.14
C GLY A 230 8.27 -7.73 -2.41
N VAL A 231 7.26 -7.62 -3.27
CA VAL A 231 6.41 -8.73 -3.72
C VAL A 231 6.47 -8.81 -5.24
N ARG A 232 6.81 -9.98 -5.77
CA ARG A 232 6.92 -10.25 -7.20
C ARG A 232 5.77 -11.11 -7.68
N PHE A 233 5.09 -10.66 -8.71
CA PHE A 233 3.99 -11.33 -9.40
C PHE A 233 4.45 -11.84 -10.75
N TYR A 234 3.98 -13.02 -11.14
CA TYR A 234 4.21 -13.64 -12.44
C TYR A 234 2.89 -13.62 -13.22
N SER A 235 2.80 -12.78 -14.24
CA SER A 235 1.57 -12.50 -14.99
C SER A 235 1.70 -12.91 -16.46
N PRO A 236 0.73 -13.66 -17.01
CA PRO A 236 0.72 -13.98 -18.44
C PRO A 236 0.63 -12.73 -19.31
N MET A 237 1.43 -12.70 -20.37
CA MET A 237 1.41 -11.65 -21.40
C MET A 237 1.06 -12.24 -22.74
N ASP A 238 0.17 -11.59 -23.46
CA ASP A 238 -0.31 -12.03 -24.77
C ASP A 238 -0.33 -10.90 -25.81
N GLY A 239 -0.58 -11.27 -27.06
CA GLY A 239 -0.65 -10.34 -28.18
C GLY A 239 0.71 -9.88 -28.68
N ALA A 240 0.69 -9.07 -29.72
CA ALA A 240 1.87 -8.50 -30.34
C ALA A 240 2.54 -7.45 -29.43
N VAL A 241 3.87 -7.40 -29.43
CA VAL A 241 4.64 -6.48 -28.55
C VAL A 241 4.25 -4.99 -28.72
N TYR A 242 3.78 -4.59 -29.88
CA TYR A 242 3.27 -3.24 -30.12
C TYR A 242 1.85 -3.00 -29.53
N ASN A 243 1.17 -4.05 -29.05
CA ASN A 243 -0.09 -4.03 -28.31
C ASN A 243 0.09 -4.30 -26.82
N ARG A 244 1.33 -4.47 -26.37
CA ARG A 244 1.65 -4.59 -24.94
C ARG A 244 2.09 -3.24 -24.44
N HIS A 245 1.51 -2.79 -23.33
CA HIS A 245 1.66 -1.44 -22.83
C HIS A 245 2.06 -1.40 -21.37
N VAL A 246 2.72 -0.31 -20.98
CA VAL A 246 3.07 0.03 -19.58
C VAL A 246 2.59 1.44 -19.28
N LYS A 247 2.07 1.63 -18.05
CA LYS A 247 1.72 2.93 -17.51
C LYS A 247 2.28 3.10 -16.10
N PHE A 248 2.72 4.33 -15.80
CA PHE A 248 3.07 4.77 -14.44
C PHE A 248 2.38 6.09 -14.13
N GLY A 249 1.75 6.20 -12.96
CA GLY A 249 1.32 7.49 -12.44
C GLY A 249 2.55 8.35 -12.14
N VAL A 250 2.51 9.59 -12.58
CA VAL A 250 3.57 10.59 -12.40
C VAL A 250 2.96 11.86 -11.82
N ASP A 251 3.77 12.83 -11.41
CA ASP A 251 3.32 14.06 -10.77
C ASP A 251 2.37 14.90 -11.63
N HIS A 252 2.46 14.79 -12.96
CA HIS A 252 1.64 15.53 -13.92
C HIS A 252 0.90 14.60 -14.90
N GLY A 253 0.21 13.57 -14.40
CA GLY A 253 -0.60 12.68 -15.22
C GLY A 253 -0.10 11.24 -15.23
N VAL A 254 0.02 10.64 -16.40
CA VAL A 254 0.41 9.25 -16.58
C VAL A 254 1.49 9.13 -17.66
N PHE A 255 2.61 8.51 -17.34
CA PHE A 255 3.56 8.04 -18.34
C PHE A 255 2.97 6.79 -19.02
N HIS A 256 2.98 6.76 -20.36
CA HIS A 256 2.44 5.67 -21.14
C HIS A 256 3.34 5.35 -22.32
N GLU A 257 3.71 4.08 -22.48
CA GLU A 257 4.38 3.57 -23.68
C GLU A 257 3.90 2.15 -24.04
N ALA A 258 3.94 1.83 -25.34
CA ALA A 258 3.94 0.45 -25.81
C ALA A 258 5.37 -0.11 -25.82
N LEU A 259 5.53 -1.43 -25.72
CA LEU A 259 6.88 -2.05 -25.72
C LEU A 259 7.64 -1.80 -27.04
N THR A 260 6.92 -1.60 -28.12
CA THR A 260 7.48 -1.16 -29.42
C THR A 260 6.65 0.00 -29.93
N MET A 261 7.22 1.19 -29.91
CA MET A 261 6.57 2.40 -30.36
C MET A 261 6.61 2.50 -31.87
N LEU A 262 5.45 2.46 -32.55
CA LEU A 262 5.33 2.51 -34.00
C LEU A 262 5.39 3.95 -34.52
N LEU A 263 6.51 4.61 -34.30
CA LEU A 263 6.80 5.95 -34.80
C LEU A 263 8.10 5.92 -35.59
N SER A 264 8.02 6.14 -36.91
CA SER A 264 9.22 6.16 -37.77
C SER A 264 9.00 7.03 -39.01
N TRP A 265 10.07 7.71 -39.45
CA TRP A 265 10.12 8.45 -40.68
C TRP A 265 10.61 7.61 -41.87
N ARG A 266 11.37 6.52 -41.61
CA ARG A 266 11.93 5.64 -42.63
C ARG A 266 12.01 4.20 -42.14
N PRO A 267 11.09 3.32 -42.56
CA PRO A 267 9.92 3.58 -43.40
C PRO A 267 8.91 4.49 -42.65
N ARG A 268 8.15 5.25 -43.42
CA ARG A 268 7.11 6.10 -42.84
C ARG A 268 5.96 5.23 -42.35
N ILE A 269 5.69 5.29 -41.07
CA ILE A 269 4.50 4.70 -40.47
C ILE A 269 3.39 5.76 -40.44
N PRO A 270 2.14 5.41 -40.81
CA PRO A 270 1.02 6.32 -40.73
C PRO A 270 0.83 6.84 -39.30
N GLU A 271 0.64 8.16 -39.14
CA GLU A 271 0.47 8.81 -37.82
C GLU A 271 -0.74 8.27 -37.05
N GLU A 272 -1.77 7.84 -37.78
CA GLU A 272 -2.97 7.22 -37.20
C GLU A 272 -2.65 5.98 -36.34
N ILE A 273 -1.72 5.13 -36.79
CA ILE A 273 -1.28 3.94 -36.07
C ILE A 273 -0.63 4.35 -34.73
N TYR A 274 0.25 5.34 -34.77
CA TYR A 274 0.88 5.86 -33.57
C TYR A 274 -0.14 6.47 -32.60
N ARG A 275 -1.11 7.24 -33.10
CA ARG A 275 -2.17 7.83 -32.26
C ARG A 275 -3.00 6.76 -31.57
N LEU A 276 -3.47 5.74 -32.28
CA LEU A 276 -4.21 4.62 -31.70
C LEU A 276 -3.39 3.91 -30.62
N GLN A 277 -2.08 3.75 -30.85
CA GLN A 277 -1.18 3.15 -29.89
C GLN A 277 -1.05 4.01 -28.62
N MET A 278 -0.90 5.34 -28.76
CA MET A 278 -0.86 6.28 -27.64
C MET A 278 -2.18 6.35 -26.87
N ASP A 279 -3.30 6.09 -27.53
CA ASP A 279 -4.62 5.98 -26.90
C ASP A 279 -4.83 4.61 -26.22
N GLY A 280 -3.82 3.73 -26.21
CA GLY A 280 -3.91 2.37 -25.65
C GLY A 280 -4.85 1.44 -26.39
N LYS A 281 -5.19 1.77 -27.64
CA LYS A 281 -6.10 0.98 -28.47
C LYS A 281 -5.35 -0.16 -29.15
N LYS A 282 -5.98 -1.32 -29.21
CA LYS A 282 -5.43 -2.48 -29.93
C LYS A 282 -5.26 -2.15 -31.40
N LEU A 283 -4.07 -2.38 -31.92
CA LEU A 283 -3.76 -2.27 -33.34
C LEU A 283 -4.03 -3.60 -34.05
N GLU A 284 -4.95 -3.61 -34.99
CA GLU A 284 -5.25 -4.76 -35.84
C GLU A 284 -4.50 -4.64 -37.17
N LEU A 285 -3.20 -4.92 -37.13
CA LEU A 285 -2.34 -4.83 -38.32
C LEU A 285 -2.44 -6.11 -39.15
N THR A 286 -2.80 -5.99 -40.42
CA THR A 286 -2.86 -7.09 -41.39
C THR A 286 -1.70 -7.00 -42.38
N LYS A 287 -1.18 -8.14 -42.84
CA LYS A 287 -0.10 -8.16 -43.88
C LYS A 287 -0.53 -7.50 -45.18
N ALA A 288 -1.83 -7.58 -45.54
CA ALA A 288 -2.35 -7.04 -46.77
C ALA A 288 -2.34 -5.49 -46.79
N GLU A 289 -2.71 -4.86 -45.69
CA GLU A 289 -2.84 -3.40 -45.59
C GLU A 289 -1.64 -2.74 -44.92
N HIS A 290 -0.99 -3.43 -43.99
CA HIS A 290 0.04 -2.89 -43.08
C HIS A 290 1.38 -3.62 -43.18
N GLY A 291 1.65 -4.35 -44.28
CA GLY A 291 2.84 -5.22 -44.40
C GLY A 291 4.15 -4.45 -44.13
N SER A 292 4.31 -3.23 -44.65
CA SER A 292 5.49 -2.40 -44.41
C SER A 292 5.65 -1.98 -42.95
N THR A 293 4.54 -1.70 -42.26
CA THR A 293 4.52 -1.34 -40.83
C THR A 293 4.92 -2.54 -39.97
N ILE A 294 4.40 -3.73 -40.29
CA ILE A 294 4.73 -4.98 -39.57
C ILE A 294 6.22 -5.30 -39.73
N GLU A 295 6.78 -5.16 -40.93
CA GLU A 295 8.22 -5.39 -41.15
C GLU A 295 9.09 -4.34 -40.47
N ALA A 296 8.64 -3.07 -40.42
CA ALA A 296 9.31 -2.02 -39.67
C ALA A 296 9.31 -2.31 -38.17
N ALA A 297 8.18 -2.76 -37.60
CA ALA A 297 8.05 -3.09 -36.18
C ALA A 297 9.07 -4.15 -35.73
N LYS A 298 9.39 -5.14 -36.58
CA LYS A 298 10.40 -6.17 -36.27
C LYS A 298 11.83 -5.63 -36.14
N GLN A 299 12.10 -4.44 -36.65
CA GLN A 299 13.42 -3.80 -36.61
C GLN A 299 13.53 -2.72 -35.52
N MET A 300 12.43 -2.45 -34.82
CA MET A 300 12.38 -1.47 -33.73
C MET A 300 12.79 -2.12 -32.40
N PRO A 301 13.32 -1.32 -31.46
CA PRO A 301 13.58 -1.81 -30.12
C PRO A 301 12.30 -2.32 -29.45
N VAL A 302 12.41 -3.43 -28.73
CA VAL A 302 11.38 -3.93 -27.84
C VAL A 302 11.84 -3.68 -26.41
N TRP A 303 11.11 -2.82 -25.69
CA TRP A 303 11.42 -2.47 -24.32
C TRP A 303 10.80 -3.50 -23.38
N GLY A 304 11.54 -4.54 -23.04
CA GLY A 304 11.05 -5.64 -22.19
C GLY A 304 11.12 -5.33 -20.70
N GLU A 305 11.83 -4.27 -20.30
CA GLU A 305 11.93 -3.86 -18.90
C GLU A 305 11.63 -2.39 -18.69
N TYR A 306 10.76 -2.12 -17.72
CA TYR A 306 10.42 -0.78 -17.22
C TYR A 306 10.46 -0.76 -15.70
N LYS A 307 10.89 0.38 -15.14
CA LYS A 307 10.82 0.62 -13.71
C LYS A 307 10.55 2.06 -13.37
N LEU A 308 9.87 2.28 -12.25
CA LEU A 308 9.71 3.55 -11.59
C LEU A 308 10.30 3.42 -10.18
N CYS A 309 11.17 4.34 -9.78
CA CYS A 309 11.69 4.43 -8.44
C CYS A 309 11.51 5.84 -7.88
N GLN A 310 10.86 5.95 -6.74
CA GLN A 310 10.85 7.15 -5.90
C GLN A 310 12.02 7.02 -4.93
N ASP A 311 13.16 7.61 -5.23
CA ASP A 311 14.40 7.44 -4.46
C ASP A 311 14.57 8.46 -3.32
N SER A 312 13.77 9.51 -3.33
CA SER A 312 13.75 10.54 -2.28
C SER A 312 12.35 11.17 -2.18
N PRO A 313 12.04 11.99 -1.18
CA PRO A 313 10.73 12.61 -1.07
C PRO A 313 10.46 13.67 -2.14
N SER A 314 11.44 13.98 -2.97
CA SER A 314 11.39 15.03 -3.98
C SER A 314 11.93 14.62 -5.34
N HIS A 315 12.15 13.33 -5.57
CA HIS A 315 12.60 12.83 -6.87
C HIS A 315 12.13 11.40 -7.14
N PHE A 316 11.61 11.19 -8.35
CA PHE A 316 11.42 9.87 -8.94
C PHE A 316 11.96 9.83 -10.36
N ALA A 317 12.30 8.63 -10.83
CA ALA A 317 12.68 8.38 -12.22
C ALA A 317 11.93 7.18 -12.78
N VAL A 318 11.51 7.29 -14.05
CA VAL A 318 11.08 6.17 -14.88
C VAL A 318 12.26 5.77 -15.75
N ARG A 319 12.60 4.47 -15.76
CA ARG A 319 13.69 3.92 -16.57
C ARG A 319 13.21 2.73 -17.37
N LYS A 320 13.82 2.54 -18.55
CA LYS A 320 13.53 1.40 -19.42
C LYS A 320 14.79 0.88 -20.09
N ARG A 321 14.76 -0.40 -20.45
CA ARG A 321 15.79 -1.03 -21.32
C ARG A 321 15.22 -2.17 -22.12
N VAL A 322 15.96 -2.60 -23.14
CA VAL A 322 15.73 -3.88 -23.81
C VAL A 322 16.09 -5.00 -22.82
N ASP A 323 15.21 -5.97 -22.63
CA ASP A 323 15.37 -7.03 -21.62
C ASP A 323 16.34 -8.13 -22.09
N HIS A 324 17.59 -7.75 -22.32
CA HIS A 324 18.67 -8.69 -22.69
C HIS A 324 19.96 -8.25 -22.01
N GLY A 325 20.12 -8.57 -20.74
CA GLY A 325 21.28 -8.34 -19.89
C GLY A 325 22.43 -7.48 -20.41
N GLY A 326 22.94 -6.57 -19.60
CA GLY A 326 24.13 -5.78 -19.90
C GLY A 326 23.93 -4.49 -20.70
N LEU A 327 22.69 -4.17 -21.12
CA LEU A 327 22.39 -2.89 -21.76
C LEU A 327 22.07 -1.82 -20.71
N CYS A 328 22.42 -0.55 -21.01
CA CYS A 328 22.11 0.55 -20.10
C CYS A 328 20.63 0.88 -20.12
N TYR A 329 20.17 1.40 -18.99
CA TYR A 329 18.85 2.02 -18.90
C TYR A 329 18.83 3.37 -19.62
N LEU A 330 17.71 3.65 -20.27
CA LEU A 330 17.30 5.00 -20.65
C LEU A 330 16.35 5.53 -19.59
N GLU A 331 16.42 6.83 -19.33
CA GLU A 331 15.52 7.55 -18.42
C GLU A 331 14.64 8.48 -19.25
N PRO A 332 13.44 8.04 -19.66
CA PRO A 332 12.54 8.86 -20.48
C PRO A 332 11.86 9.98 -19.67
N LEU A 333 11.73 9.80 -18.36
CA LEU A 333 11.03 10.74 -17.49
C LEU A 333 11.58 10.70 -16.06
N HIS A 334 11.61 11.86 -15.43
CA HIS A 334 11.75 12.03 -13.99
C HIS A 334 10.79 13.13 -13.49
N GLY A 335 10.58 13.20 -12.18
CA GLY A 335 9.70 14.20 -11.58
C GLY A 335 9.88 14.29 -10.08
N TYR A 336 8.90 14.89 -9.41
CA TYR A 336 8.96 15.24 -8.00
C TYR A 336 8.41 14.13 -7.09
N ARG A 337 7.10 13.82 -7.18
CA ARG A 337 6.40 12.85 -6.32
C ARG A 337 5.45 12.00 -7.15
N ALA A 338 5.77 10.73 -7.30
CA ALA A 338 4.90 9.78 -7.99
C ALA A 338 3.73 9.37 -7.09
N PRO A 339 2.48 9.32 -7.61
CA PRO A 339 1.31 8.93 -6.82
C PRO A 339 1.30 7.45 -6.42
N GLY A 340 2.24 6.64 -6.95
CA GLY A 340 2.38 5.23 -6.60
C GLY A 340 1.42 4.31 -7.33
N THR A 341 1.07 4.62 -8.58
CA THR A 341 0.28 3.74 -9.45
C THR A 341 1.09 3.26 -10.63
N ALA A 342 0.84 2.02 -11.04
CA ALA A 342 1.47 1.40 -12.20
C ALA A 342 0.53 0.39 -12.86
N ALA A 343 0.69 0.14 -14.14
CA ALA A 343 -0.03 -0.90 -14.86
C ALA A 343 0.79 -1.44 -16.03
N PHE A 344 0.55 -2.69 -16.37
CA PHE A 344 0.94 -3.26 -17.66
C PHE A 344 -0.18 -4.15 -18.18
N ALA A 345 -0.30 -4.27 -19.50
CA ALA A 345 -1.26 -5.15 -20.12
C ALA A 345 -0.81 -5.60 -21.51
N GLY A 346 -1.20 -6.83 -21.85
CA GLY A 346 -1.26 -7.34 -23.22
C GLY A 346 -2.64 -7.10 -23.84
N GLU A 347 -2.98 -7.85 -24.89
CA GLU A 347 -4.25 -7.66 -25.60
C GLU A 347 -5.48 -8.14 -24.81
N SER A 348 -5.37 -9.20 -24.00
CA SER A 348 -6.48 -9.75 -23.23
C SER A 348 -6.56 -9.16 -21.81
N GLY A 349 -5.53 -8.47 -21.33
CA GLY A 349 -5.48 -7.82 -20.03
C GLY A 349 -4.10 -7.87 -19.38
N GLY A 350 -4.03 -7.51 -18.09
CA GLY A 350 -2.82 -7.39 -17.31
C GLY A 350 -3.10 -7.15 -15.84
N MET A 351 -2.29 -6.31 -15.22
CA MET A 351 -2.39 -5.95 -13.82
C MET A 351 -2.23 -4.45 -13.60
N MET A 352 -2.94 -3.90 -12.61
CA MET A 352 -2.70 -2.59 -12.00
C MET A 352 -2.19 -2.75 -10.57
N PHE A 353 -1.38 -1.79 -10.16
CA PHE A 353 -0.78 -1.71 -8.83
C PHE A 353 -0.98 -0.32 -8.26
N ALA A 354 -1.25 -0.24 -6.97
CA ALA A 354 -1.28 1.03 -6.25
C ALA A 354 -0.67 0.84 -4.86
N GLY A 355 0.41 1.57 -4.56
CA GLY A 355 1.07 1.60 -3.27
C GLY A 355 0.51 2.73 -2.40
N ARG A 356 0.15 2.43 -1.14
CA ARG A 356 -0.29 3.45 -0.20
C ARG A 356 0.91 4.21 0.36
N ASP A 357 0.80 5.55 0.44
CA ASP A 357 1.86 6.46 0.89
C ASP A 357 3.19 6.24 0.13
N PHE A 358 3.09 5.98 -1.18
CA PHE A 358 4.19 5.53 -2.02
C PHE A 358 5.42 6.46 -1.97
N TRP A 359 5.24 7.75 -2.27
CA TRP A 359 6.35 8.70 -2.25
C TRP A 359 6.78 9.08 -0.83
N GLN A 360 5.84 9.04 0.14
CA GLN A 360 6.15 9.33 1.55
C GLN A 360 7.05 8.25 2.16
N LYS A 361 6.86 6.99 1.75
CA LYS A 361 7.63 5.83 2.22
C LYS A 361 8.79 5.47 1.28
N TYR A 362 9.37 6.46 0.64
CA TYR A 362 10.55 6.20 -0.19
C TYR A 362 11.64 5.45 0.59
N PRO A 363 12.52 4.69 -0.11
CA PRO A 363 12.57 4.44 -1.54
C PRO A 363 11.63 3.29 -1.95
N SER A 364 10.59 3.64 -2.66
CA SER A 364 9.60 2.69 -3.17
C SER A 364 9.66 2.59 -4.69
N GLY A 365 9.17 1.51 -5.28
CA GLY A 365 9.25 1.36 -6.73
C GLY A 365 8.36 0.28 -7.32
N TYR A 366 8.30 0.29 -8.65
CA TYR A 366 7.77 -0.78 -9.48
C TYR A 366 8.82 -1.20 -10.48
N GLN A 367 8.94 -2.49 -10.71
CA GLN A 367 9.80 -3.04 -11.75
C GLN A 367 9.04 -4.10 -12.52
N PHE A 368 8.95 -3.94 -13.83
CA PHE A 368 8.36 -4.88 -14.76
C PHE A 368 9.43 -5.41 -15.70
N THR A 369 9.62 -6.72 -15.74
CA THR A 369 10.60 -7.39 -16.60
C THR A 369 9.94 -8.48 -17.44
N HIS A 370 10.60 -8.94 -18.49
CA HIS A 370 10.12 -9.99 -19.38
C HIS A 370 8.77 -9.65 -20.04
N LEU A 371 8.47 -8.35 -20.21
CA LEU A 371 7.21 -7.90 -20.81
C LEU A 371 7.06 -8.33 -22.27
N ASP A 372 8.15 -8.58 -22.96
CA ASP A 372 8.21 -9.11 -24.33
C ASP A 372 8.02 -10.64 -24.43
N GLN A 373 8.02 -11.33 -23.28
CA GLN A 373 7.84 -12.78 -23.18
C GLN A 373 6.39 -13.17 -22.89
N ASP A 374 6.11 -14.47 -22.78
CA ASP A 374 4.77 -14.99 -22.48
C ASP A 374 4.40 -14.86 -20.98
N MET A 375 5.39 -14.61 -20.13
CA MET A 375 5.24 -14.41 -18.70
C MET A 375 6.07 -13.22 -18.25
N ALA A 376 5.40 -12.15 -17.83
CA ALA A 376 6.04 -10.98 -17.23
C ALA A 376 6.24 -11.18 -15.73
N GLU A 377 7.28 -10.55 -15.20
CA GLU A 377 7.49 -10.40 -13.76
C GLU A 377 7.23 -8.94 -13.36
N ALA A 378 6.36 -8.74 -12.38
CA ALA A 378 6.05 -7.44 -11.83
C ALA A 378 6.40 -7.40 -10.35
N THR A 379 7.38 -6.60 -9.97
CA THR A 379 7.78 -6.45 -8.57
C THR A 379 7.30 -5.11 -8.03
N VAL A 380 6.53 -5.17 -6.94
CA VAL A 380 6.21 -4.02 -6.09
C VAL A 380 7.32 -3.95 -5.05
N TRP A 381 8.21 -2.97 -5.20
CA TRP A 381 9.29 -2.72 -4.26
C TRP A 381 8.80 -1.83 -3.13
N LEU A 382 8.81 -2.35 -1.91
CA LEU A 382 8.57 -1.58 -0.69
C LEU A 382 9.82 -0.79 -0.31
N TRP A 383 11.02 -1.40 -0.48
CA TRP A 383 12.30 -0.72 -0.57
C TRP A 383 12.92 -1.06 -1.92
N SER A 384 13.15 -0.06 -2.76
CA SER A 384 13.67 -0.27 -4.12
C SER A 384 15.18 -0.52 -4.12
N PRO A 385 15.67 -1.56 -4.84
CA PRO A 385 17.10 -1.79 -4.98
C PRO A 385 17.81 -0.73 -5.85
N ASP A 386 17.08 0.16 -6.50
CA ASP A 386 17.67 1.29 -7.24
C ASP A 386 18.16 2.42 -6.31
N ALA A 387 17.71 2.43 -5.06
CA ALA A 387 18.20 3.35 -4.04
C ALA A 387 19.40 2.77 -3.27
N GLU A 388 20.00 3.58 -2.40
CA GLU A 388 21.01 3.11 -1.45
C GLU A 388 20.43 2.07 -0.50
N ALA A 389 21.27 1.14 -0.05
CA ALA A 389 20.87 0.17 0.95
C ALA A 389 20.65 0.85 2.31
N MET A 390 19.62 0.46 3.04
CA MET A 390 19.38 0.94 4.39
C MET A 390 20.46 0.41 5.35
N ASP A 391 21.13 1.32 6.01
CA ASP A 391 22.17 1.06 7.02
C ASP A 391 21.55 1.11 8.42
N PHE A 392 21.36 -0.04 9.04
CA PHE A 392 20.74 -0.16 10.36
C PHE A 392 21.70 0.17 11.52
N ARG A 393 23.00 0.36 11.26
CA ARG A 393 23.97 0.84 12.29
C ARG A 393 23.55 2.18 12.89
N HIS A 394 22.74 2.94 12.15
CA HIS A 394 22.10 4.15 12.65
C HIS A 394 21.33 3.97 13.97
N TYR A 395 20.81 2.76 14.22
CA TYR A 395 20.05 2.42 15.41
C TYR A 395 20.85 1.59 16.42
N ALA A 396 22.14 1.36 16.18
CA ALA A 396 23.03 0.61 17.06
C ALA A 396 23.95 1.54 17.86
N ASP A 397 24.51 1.05 18.97
CA ASP A 397 25.41 1.80 19.85
C ASP A 397 26.64 2.35 19.12
N GLU A 398 27.21 1.57 18.21
CA GLU A 398 28.41 1.94 17.47
C GLU A 398 28.16 2.98 16.37
N GLY A 399 26.91 3.10 15.90
CA GLY A 399 26.54 3.99 14.80
C GLY A 399 25.95 5.31 15.25
N TYR A 400 25.46 5.41 16.47
CA TYR A 400 24.72 6.55 16.93
C TYR A 400 24.97 6.87 18.41
N PRO A 401 25.27 8.15 18.75
CA PRO A 401 25.63 8.51 20.12
C PRO A 401 24.40 8.70 21.04
N GLN A 402 23.35 7.88 20.91
CA GLN A 402 22.21 7.96 21.81
C GLN A 402 22.62 7.70 23.25
N THR A 403 23.51 6.73 23.47
CA THR A 403 24.14 6.44 24.76
C THR A 403 24.96 7.60 25.30
N TYR A 404 25.46 8.48 24.44
CA TYR A 404 26.19 9.67 24.84
C TYR A 404 25.33 10.66 25.65
N TYR A 405 24.05 10.80 25.25
CA TYR A 405 23.10 11.66 25.96
C TYR A 405 22.47 10.96 27.16
N GLU A 406 22.22 9.68 27.08
CA GLU A 406 21.63 8.88 28.14
C GLU A 406 22.64 8.55 29.26
N GLY A 407 23.94 8.74 29.03
CA GLY A 407 25.00 8.54 30.00
C GLY A 407 25.27 7.09 30.38
N PHE A 408 24.77 6.14 29.61
CA PHE A 408 24.87 4.69 29.88
C PHE A 408 25.45 3.96 28.66
N PRO A 409 26.76 3.81 28.54
CA PRO A 409 27.36 3.07 27.43
C PRO A 409 26.99 1.58 27.43
N GLU A 410 26.43 1.07 28.52
CA GLU A 410 26.03 -0.34 28.67
C GLU A 410 24.54 -0.59 28.33
N VAL A 411 23.75 0.42 27.90
CA VAL A 411 22.32 0.25 27.59
C VAL A 411 22.10 -0.59 26.34
N GLY A 412 23.05 -0.64 25.42
CA GLY A 412 23.01 -1.55 24.26
C GLY A 412 21.87 -1.24 23.31
N ALA A 413 21.97 -0.17 22.51
CA ALA A 413 21.03 0.06 21.42
C ALA A 413 21.26 -0.97 20.30
N THR A 414 20.19 -1.53 19.76
CA THR A 414 20.23 -2.48 18.67
C THR A 414 19.06 -2.24 17.71
N PRO A 415 19.25 -2.41 16.39
CA PRO A 415 18.16 -2.38 15.43
C PRO A 415 17.31 -3.66 15.42
N TYR A 416 17.70 -4.69 16.17
CA TYR A 416 16.99 -5.97 16.22
C TYR A 416 15.52 -5.78 16.66
N GLY A 417 14.59 -6.25 15.83
CA GLY A 417 13.16 -6.09 16.06
C GLY A 417 12.54 -4.82 15.45
N ILE A 418 13.30 -3.97 14.77
CA ILE A 418 12.71 -2.90 13.95
C ILE A 418 11.74 -3.53 12.97
N ALA A 419 10.51 -3.02 12.95
CA ALA A 419 9.44 -3.48 12.07
C ALA A 419 8.97 -2.36 11.16
N ASN A 420 8.60 -2.69 9.92
CA ASN A 420 7.93 -1.75 9.03
C ASN A 420 6.76 -2.43 8.32
N THR A 421 5.63 -1.71 8.24
CA THR A 421 4.40 -2.18 7.60
C THR A 421 4.07 -1.32 6.41
N ASN A 422 3.85 -1.96 5.25
CA ASN A 422 3.49 -1.32 4.00
C ASN A 422 2.20 -1.91 3.45
N GLN A 423 1.44 -1.09 2.72
CA GLN A 423 0.19 -1.49 2.10
C GLN A 423 0.22 -1.18 0.61
N PHE A 424 -0.27 -2.11 -0.19
CA PHE A 424 -0.53 -1.91 -1.61
C PHE A 424 -1.69 -2.78 -2.05
N THR A 425 -2.28 -2.45 -3.19
CA THR A 425 -3.37 -3.23 -3.80
C THR A 425 -3.00 -3.58 -5.22
N VAL A 426 -3.31 -4.80 -5.63
CA VAL A 426 -3.22 -5.25 -7.02
C VAL A 426 -4.61 -5.49 -7.56
N ARG A 427 -4.84 -5.11 -8.82
CA ARG A 427 -6.10 -5.31 -9.53
C ARG A 427 -5.85 -6.01 -10.85
N ALA A 428 -6.62 -7.05 -11.16
CA ALA A 428 -6.63 -7.66 -12.49
C ALA A 428 -7.29 -6.71 -13.51
N VAL A 429 -6.65 -6.56 -14.66
CA VAL A 429 -7.15 -5.74 -15.78
C VAL A 429 -7.69 -6.64 -16.87
N LYS A 430 -8.85 -6.32 -17.41
CA LYS A 430 -9.49 -7.00 -18.53
C LYS A 430 -9.37 -6.16 -19.81
N GLY A 431 -9.03 -6.82 -20.92
CA GLY A 431 -8.75 -6.11 -22.18
C GLY A 431 -7.37 -5.46 -22.18
N GLY A 432 -7.14 -4.46 -23.00
CA GLY A 432 -5.87 -3.75 -23.10
C GLY A 432 -5.50 -2.93 -21.85
N ILE A 433 -4.54 -2.05 -22.01
CA ILE A 433 -4.08 -1.17 -20.92
C ILE A 433 -5.23 -0.28 -20.40
N PRO A 434 -5.43 -0.09 -19.09
CA PRO A 434 -6.50 0.74 -18.55
C PRO A 434 -6.39 2.19 -19.00
N GLU A 435 -7.49 2.92 -19.02
CA GLU A 435 -7.47 4.36 -19.27
C GLU A 435 -6.76 5.11 -18.14
N ASP A 436 -6.21 6.29 -18.44
CA ASP A 436 -5.47 7.09 -17.45
C ASP A 436 -6.33 7.42 -16.22
N LYS A 437 -7.62 7.74 -16.48
CA LYS A 437 -8.57 8.02 -15.40
C LYS A 437 -8.80 6.80 -14.51
N GLU A 438 -8.92 5.61 -15.08
CA GLU A 438 -9.11 4.37 -14.31
C GLU A 438 -7.91 4.09 -13.40
N LEU A 439 -6.68 4.29 -13.91
CA LEU A 439 -5.45 4.14 -13.11
C LEU A 439 -5.39 5.18 -11.98
N GLN A 440 -5.77 6.44 -12.26
CA GLN A 440 -5.80 7.52 -11.27
C GLN A 440 -6.89 7.29 -10.20
N ASP A 441 -8.09 6.89 -10.60
CA ASP A 441 -9.19 6.58 -9.67
C ASP A 441 -8.83 5.40 -8.76
N PHE A 442 -8.18 4.37 -9.31
CA PHE A 442 -7.66 3.25 -8.53
C PHE A 442 -6.61 3.70 -7.52
N GLY A 443 -5.65 4.53 -7.93
CA GLY A 443 -4.67 5.12 -7.03
C GLY A 443 -5.32 5.93 -5.92
N HIS A 444 -6.30 6.77 -6.26
CA HIS A 444 -7.04 7.57 -5.27
C HIS A 444 -7.78 6.68 -4.25
N MET A 445 -8.43 5.61 -4.71
CA MET A 445 -9.12 4.66 -3.84
C MET A 445 -8.15 4.00 -2.84
N VAL A 446 -6.95 3.61 -3.26
CA VAL A 446 -5.95 2.99 -2.39
C VAL A 446 -5.34 3.99 -1.42
N GLN A 447 -5.04 5.22 -1.88
CA GLN A 447 -4.51 6.29 -1.01
C GLN A 447 -5.52 6.79 0.00
N LYS A 448 -6.78 6.92 -0.41
CA LYS A 448 -7.85 7.49 0.41
C LYS A 448 -9.08 6.56 0.39
N PRO A 449 -8.98 5.37 0.98
CA PRO A 449 -10.11 4.46 1.06
C PRO A 449 -11.28 5.10 1.81
N PRO A 450 -12.53 4.74 1.52
CA PRO A 450 -13.69 5.29 2.20
C PRO A 450 -13.67 4.94 3.68
N ILE A 451 -13.88 5.95 4.53
CA ILE A 451 -13.95 5.82 6.00
C ILE A 451 -15.19 6.55 6.48
N TYR A 452 -15.94 5.94 7.38
CA TYR A 452 -17.13 6.48 8.01
C TYR A 452 -16.91 6.73 9.49
N LEU A 453 -17.31 7.90 9.97
CA LEU A 453 -17.07 8.36 11.33
C LEU A 453 -18.37 8.90 11.96
N ALA A 454 -18.51 8.72 13.27
CA ALA A 454 -19.50 9.44 14.05
C ALA A 454 -19.05 10.90 14.31
N SER A 455 -19.97 11.74 14.79
CA SER A 455 -19.63 13.11 15.13
C SER A 455 -18.72 13.19 16.37
N PRO A 456 -17.93 14.28 16.53
CA PRO A 456 -17.15 14.53 17.73
C PRO A 456 -17.97 14.48 19.03
N GLU A 457 -19.22 14.99 18.99
CA GLU A 457 -20.15 14.98 20.14
C GLU A 457 -20.50 13.55 20.55
N TYR A 458 -20.72 12.65 19.58
CA TYR A 458 -20.97 11.25 19.86
C TYR A 458 -19.77 10.59 20.56
N TYR A 459 -18.56 10.78 20.03
CA TYR A 459 -17.34 10.23 20.64
C TYR A 459 -17.12 10.75 22.06
N HIS A 460 -17.38 12.05 22.28
CA HIS A 460 -17.31 12.64 23.61
C HIS A 460 -18.36 12.04 24.56
N GLN A 461 -19.59 11.86 24.10
CA GLN A 461 -20.70 11.33 24.90
C GLN A 461 -20.48 9.87 25.34
N VAL A 462 -19.84 9.04 24.48
CA VAL A 462 -19.60 7.61 24.76
C VAL A 462 -18.61 7.41 25.90
N LYS A 463 -17.72 8.37 26.18
CA LYS A 463 -16.68 8.34 27.24
C LYS A 463 -15.71 7.14 27.12
N ALA A 464 -15.44 6.66 25.91
CA ALA A 464 -14.59 5.51 25.66
C ALA A 464 -13.10 5.84 25.62
N PHE A 465 -12.73 7.14 25.51
CA PHE A 465 -11.37 7.60 25.17
C PHE A 465 -10.73 8.44 26.31
N GLY A 466 -11.17 8.25 27.54
CA GLY A 466 -10.63 9.00 28.67
C GLY A 466 -11.24 10.41 28.82
N ILE A 467 -10.47 11.33 29.40
CA ILE A 467 -10.92 12.70 29.72
C ILE A 467 -10.43 13.65 28.64
N TRP A 468 -11.35 14.27 27.93
CA TRP A 468 -11.09 15.29 26.92
C TRP A 468 -12.34 16.16 26.72
N SER A 469 -12.20 17.32 26.06
CA SER A 469 -13.30 18.26 25.82
C SER A 469 -13.52 18.47 24.32
N LEU A 470 -14.75 18.80 23.96
CA LEU A 470 -15.05 19.39 22.65
C LEU A 470 -14.40 20.76 22.51
N PRO A 471 -14.19 21.26 21.27
CA PRO A 471 -13.69 22.63 21.07
C PRO A 471 -14.61 23.67 21.76
N GLY A 472 -14.02 24.53 22.61
CA GLY A 472 -14.74 25.60 23.31
C GLY A 472 -14.49 26.95 22.64
N LYS A 473 -15.58 27.78 22.58
CA LYS A 473 -15.50 29.15 22.04
C LYS A 473 -16.32 30.12 22.91
N ASP A 474 -16.68 29.69 24.12
CA ASP A 474 -17.58 30.48 25.01
C ASP A 474 -16.85 31.60 25.74
N SER A 475 -15.52 31.54 25.77
CA SER A 475 -14.70 32.60 26.36
C SER A 475 -13.52 32.98 25.45
N PRO A 476 -12.95 34.19 25.59
CA PRO A 476 -11.75 34.61 24.87
C PRO A 476 -10.54 33.66 25.13
N MET A 477 -10.47 33.07 26.31
CA MET A 477 -9.39 32.15 26.67
C MET A 477 -9.55 30.81 25.94
N GLU A 478 -10.74 30.24 25.89
CA GLU A 478 -11.02 29.03 25.14
C GLU A 478 -10.73 29.22 23.66
N THR A 479 -11.23 30.31 23.08
CA THR A 479 -10.95 30.67 21.68
C THR A 479 -9.44 30.74 21.42
N TRP A 480 -8.67 31.38 22.31
CA TRP A 480 -7.23 31.50 22.21
C TRP A 480 -6.53 30.11 22.27
N ILE A 481 -6.97 29.22 23.19
CA ILE A 481 -6.42 27.85 23.30
C ILE A 481 -6.66 27.07 22.01
N GLU A 482 -7.90 27.09 21.49
CA GLU A 482 -8.22 26.37 20.23
C GLU A 482 -7.38 26.90 19.05
N GLU A 483 -7.20 28.24 18.96
CA GLU A 483 -6.31 28.81 17.94
C GLU A 483 -4.85 28.36 18.08
N GLN A 484 -4.34 28.18 19.33
CA GLN A 484 -2.97 27.69 19.53
C GLN A 484 -2.85 26.21 19.10
N LEU A 485 -3.87 25.37 19.37
CA LEU A 485 -3.90 23.98 18.92
C LEU A 485 -3.92 23.89 17.39
N ASP A 486 -4.74 24.70 16.72
CA ASP A 486 -4.78 24.78 15.25
C ASP A 486 -3.44 25.23 14.66
N LYS A 487 -2.82 26.27 15.24
CA LYS A 487 -1.49 26.74 14.82
C LYS A 487 -0.41 25.68 15.00
N ALA A 488 -0.48 24.87 16.06
CA ALA A 488 0.48 23.79 16.28
C ALA A 488 0.36 22.70 15.19
N VAL A 489 -0.85 22.28 14.83
CA VAL A 489 -1.09 21.34 13.76
C VAL A 489 -0.56 21.88 12.42
N GLU A 490 -0.93 23.11 12.07
CA GLU A 490 -0.51 23.72 10.81
C GLU A 490 1.00 23.92 10.73
N PHE A 491 1.63 24.30 11.84
CA PHE A 491 3.08 24.43 11.94
C PHE A 491 3.79 23.10 11.61
N TYR A 492 3.40 21.99 12.26
CA TYR A 492 4.04 20.69 12.01
C TYR A 492 3.75 20.17 10.62
N ARG A 493 2.52 20.29 10.10
CA ARG A 493 2.22 19.92 8.71
C ARG A 493 3.16 20.61 7.72
N LYS A 494 3.36 21.92 7.90
CA LYS A 494 4.25 22.72 7.06
C LYS A 494 5.72 22.31 7.23
N GLU A 495 6.19 22.12 8.46
CA GLU A 495 7.58 21.75 8.72
C GLU A 495 7.91 20.35 8.16
N ILE A 496 7.01 19.37 8.32
CA ILE A 496 7.18 18.04 7.74
C ILE A 496 7.40 18.14 6.22
N ASP A 497 6.58 18.90 5.52
CA ASP A 497 6.68 19.03 4.06
C ASP A 497 7.91 19.84 3.64
N VAL A 498 8.16 20.99 4.26
CA VAL A 498 9.32 21.86 3.96
C VAL A 498 10.67 21.17 4.28
N ARG A 499 10.71 20.33 5.31
CA ARG A 499 11.92 19.63 5.75
C ARG A 499 12.04 18.23 5.17
N ASN A 500 11.03 17.77 4.43
CA ASN A 500 10.97 16.40 3.89
C ASN A 500 11.17 15.33 4.98
N TRP A 501 10.46 15.47 6.11
CA TRP A 501 10.46 14.44 7.15
C TRP A 501 9.58 13.26 6.72
N TYR A 502 10.07 12.50 5.75
CA TYR A 502 9.45 11.33 5.14
C TYR A 502 10.45 10.18 5.04
N GLY A 503 9.99 9.01 4.69
CA GLY A 503 10.80 7.82 4.46
C GLY A 503 10.17 6.57 5.04
N MET A 504 10.56 5.40 4.55
CA MET A 504 10.02 4.14 5.03
C MET A 504 10.18 3.96 6.55
N PHE A 505 11.32 4.39 7.10
CA PHE A 505 11.62 4.30 8.54
C PHE A 505 11.34 5.60 9.30
N ASN A 506 10.59 6.53 8.70
CA ASN A 506 10.01 7.67 9.42
C ASN A 506 8.64 7.24 9.96
N TYR A 507 8.53 7.17 11.28
CA TYR A 507 7.31 6.75 11.97
C TYR A 507 6.43 7.93 12.38
N GLY A 508 6.55 9.07 11.70
CA GLY A 508 5.80 10.29 11.97
C GLY A 508 6.44 11.21 13.01
N ASP A 509 7.72 11.02 13.29
CA ASP A 509 8.46 11.86 14.22
C ASP A 509 8.57 13.30 13.70
N VAL A 510 8.44 14.26 14.61
CA VAL A 510 8.66 15.67 14.34
C VAL A 510 9.70 16.23 15.32
N MET A 511 10.49 17.20 14.89
CA MET A 511 11.46 17.81 15.79
C MET A 511 10.82 18.81 16.73
N HIS A 512 11.27 18.87 17.99
CA HIS A 512 10.82 19.84 18.98
C HIS A 512 11.91 20.80 19.42
N THR A 513 13.20 20.55 19.07
CA THR A 513 14.33 21.38 19.49
C THR A 513 14.89 22.17 18.32
N TYR A 514 14.65 23.47 18.32
CA TYR A 514 15.15 24.42 17.33
C TYR A 514 16.24 25.32 17.93
N ASP A 515 17.39 25.42 17.24
CA ASP A 515 18.48 26.31 17.63
C ASP A 515 18.30 27.70 17.02
N LYS A 516 17.91 28.65 17.85
CA LYS A 516 17.66 30.04 17.43
C LYS A 516 18.93 30.77 16.99
N ALA A 517 20.08 30.38 17.50
CA ALA A 517 21.37 31.01 17.14
C ALA A 517 21.89 30.54 15.78
N ARG A 518 21.70 29.24 15.48
CA ARG A 518 22.11 28.65 14.21
C ARG A 518 21.00 28.68 13.15
N HIS A 519 19.79 29.05 13.50
CA HIS A 519 18.61 29.06 12.65
C HIS A 519 18.33 27.69 11.98
N CYS A 520 18.47 26.60 12.74
CA CYS A 520 18.22 25.25 12.25
C CYS A 520 17.65 24.34 13.34
N TRP A 521 17.00 23.26 12.90
CA TRP A 521 16.65 22.16 13.78
C TRP A 521 17.88 21.42 14.26
N ARG A 522 17.84 20.93 15.50
CA ARG A 522 18.98 20.28 16.18
C ARG A 522 19.15 18.82 15.74
N TYR A 523 19.37 18.57 14.44
CA TYR A 523 19.66 17.23 13.91
C TYR A 523 20.87 16.56 14.56
N ASP A 524 21.77 17.35 15.13
CA ASP A 524 22.98 16.91 15.83
C ASP A 524 22.72 16.37 17.24
N MET A 525 21.49 16.45 17.75
CA MET A 525 21.13 15.96 19.09
C MET A 525 20.43 14.60 19.09
N GLY A 526 20.37 13.94 17.97
CA GLY A 526 19.78 12.61 17.85
C GLY A 526 18.35 12.51 18.32
N GLY A 527 18.00 11.37 18.92
CA GLY A 527 16.65 11.07 19.41
C GLY A 527 16.08 12.11 20.37
N TYR A 528 16.93 12.76 21.17
CA TYR A 528 16.51 13.81 22.11
C TYR A 528 15.82 15.00 21.44
N ALA A 529 16.19 15.35 20.21
CA ALA A 529 15.60 16.49 19.50
C ALA A 529 14.27 16.16 18.82
N TRP A 530 13.90 14.90 18.74
CA TRP A 530 12.70 14.41 18.08
C TRP A 530 11.56 14.14 19.07
N GLN A 531 10.36 14.57 18.71
CA GLN A 531 9.14 14.20 19.40
C GLN A 531 8.67 12.84 18.84
N ASN A 532 9.16 11.80 19.46
CA ASN A 532 8.92 10.40 19.11
C ASN A 532 7.94 9.73 20.10
N THR A 533 7.92 8.40 20.10
CA THR A 533 7.03 7.59 20.97
C THR A 533 7.16 7.92 22.45
N GLU A 534 8.30 8.35 22.93
CA GLU A 534 8.52 8.77 24.32
C GLU A 534 7.63 9.95 24.71
N LEU A 535 7.45 10.92 23.81
CA LEU A 535 6.60 12.10 24.03
C LEU A 535 5.17 11.91 23.52
N VAL A 536 4.86 10.73 22.99
CA VAL A 536 3.51 10.30 22.56
C VAL A 536 2.81 11.31 21.64
N PRO A 537 3.41 11.74 20.53
CA PRO A 537 2.81 12.75 19.64
C PRO A 537 1.48 12.29 19.06
N THR A 538 1.33 11.00 18.79
CA THR A 538 0.08 10.43 18.27
C THR A 538 -1.10 10.60 19.20
N LEU A 539 -0.91 10.63 20.53
CA LEU A 539 -2.01 10.76 21.49
C LEU A 539 -2.74 12.08 21.33
N TRP A 540 -2.02 13.20 21.30
CA TRP A 540 -2.65 14.52 21.17
C TRP A 540 -3.24 14.74 19.76
N LEU A 541 -2.63 14.17 18.72
CA LEU A 541 -3.17 14.22 17.36
C LEU A 541 -4.48 13.44 17.26
N TRP A 542 -4.56 12.23 17.83
CA TRP A 542 -5.81 11.48 17.88
C TRP A 542 -6.90 12.20 18.66
N TYR A 543 -6.58 12.83 19.81
CA TYR A 543 -7.55 13.67 20.53
C TYR A 543 -7.98 14.88 19.70
N ALA A 544 -7.05 15.56 19.04
CA ALA A 544 -7.37 16.67 18.16
C ALA A 544 -8.30 16.25 17.01
N PHE A 545 -8.04 15.07 16.40
CA PHE A 545 -8.91 14.48 15.40
C PHE A 545 -10.32 14.17 15.95
N MET A 546 -10.43 13.47 17.07
CA MET A 546 -11.73 13.14 17.67
C MET A 546 -12.53 14.38 18.07
N ARG A 547 -11.86 15.45 18.48
CA ARG A 547 -12.50 16.73 18.86
C ARG A 547 -13.06 17.49 17.67
N THR A 548 -12.44 17.35 16.49
CA THR A 548 -12.69 18.23 15.33
C THR A 548 -13.24 17.50 14.10
N GLY A 549 -13.00 16.18 13.97
CA GLY A 549 -13.30 15.42 12.78
C GLY A 549 -12.44 15.78 11.55
N ARG A 550 -11.37 16.55 11.71
CA ARG A 550 -10.55 17.06 10.61
C ARG A 550 -9.70 15.97 9.98
N GLU A 551 -9.86 15.77 8.65
CA GLU A 551 -9.12 14.76 7.89
C GLU A 551 -7.61 15.02 7.80
N ASP A 552 -7.18 16.28 7.76
CA ASP A 552 -5.77 16.63 7.73
C ASP A 552 -5.05 16.22 9.04
N ILE A 553 -5.74 16.29 10.18
CA ILE A 553 -5.24 15.80 11.47
C ILE A 553 -5.21 14.27 11.47
N PHE A 554 -6.26 13.61 10.95
CA PHE A 554 -6.27 12.15 10.80
C PHE A 554 -5.08 11.63 9.98
N THR A 555 -4.75 12.32 8.90
CA THR A 555 -3.61 11.96 8.04
C THR A 555 -2.27 12.14 8.74
N LEU A 556 -2.16 13.13 9.62
CA LEU A 556 -0.95 13.39 10.39
C LEU A 556 -0.80 12.43 11.58
N ALA A 557 -1.90 12.03 12.22
CA ALA A 557 -1.95 11.11 13.37
C ALA A 557 -1.61 9.66 13.01
#